data_ac8e44cf691934b1aa6728f7a0b4e6b7
#
_entry.id   ac8e44cf691934b1aa6728f7a0b4e6b7
#
_cell.length_a   1.000
_cell.length_b   1.000
_cell.length_c   1.000
_cell.angle_alpha   90.00
_cell.angle_beta   90.00
_cell.angle_gamma   90.00
#
_symmetry.space_group_name_H-M   'P 1'
#
loop_
_entity.id
_entity.type
_entity.pdbx_description
1 polymer ?
#
loop_
_entity_poly.entity_id
_entity_poly.type
_entity_poly.pdbx_seq_one_letter_code
_entity_poly.pdbx_strand_id
1 'polypeptide(L)'
;MNTPQAVIEIGSTGIRLLVAEPVEVQSQKKFNILDRSDQPVNLGRDVFTTRSISRETLLICLHILERYAEQLAAWGISREETIVIATSAVREAENRDPFVDRIKVKTGFIVHVIDGIEENRLMYLAVSECIKEGSVAIRQNDSIFLDISGGATEMMLMEKGRIIG
;
A
#
# COMPACT_ATOMS: atom_id res chain seq x y z
N MET A 1 17.64 14.74 -13.39
CA MET A 1 17.24 13.33 -13.50
C MET A 1 16.17 13.10 -12.44
N ASN A 2 15.06 12.49 -12.82
CA ASN A 2 14.03 12.12 -11.85
C ASN A 2 14.55 10.96 -11.01
N THR A 3 14.51 11.09 -9.69
CA THR A 3 14.97 10.04 -8.78
C THR A 3 13.85 9.01 -8.61
N PRO A 4 14.12 7.70 -8.84
CA PRO A 4 13.15 6.65 -8.56
C PRO A 4 12.71 6.68 -7.09
N GLN A 5 11.45 6.37 -6.86
CA GLN A 5 10.83 6.27 -5.53
C GLN A 5 10.25 4.88 -5.36
N ALA A 6 10.22 4.40 -4.14
CA ALA A 6 9.69 3.08 -3.83
C ALA A 6 8.64 3.13 -2.72
N VAL A 7 7.61 2.31 -2.90
CA VAL A 7 6.57 2.07 -1.91
C VAL A 7 6.42 0.57 -1.69
N ILE A 8 6.34 0.15 -0.44
CA ILE A 8 5.97 -1.21 -0.05
C ILE A 8 4.64 -1.15 0.68
N GLU A 9 3.69 -1.99 0.29
CA GLU A 9 2.43 -2.20 0.98
C GLU A 9 2.42 -3.57 1.65
N ILE A 10 2.14 -3.62 2.95
CA ILE A 10 1.90 -4.84 3.71
C ILE A 10 0.39 -4.98 3.89
N GLY A 11 -0.23 -5.72 2.96
CA GLY A 11 -1.68 -5.96 2.92
C GLY A 11 -2.10 -7.28 3.57
N SER A 12 -3.40 -7.54 3.63
CA SER A 12 -3.96 -8.76 4.24
C SER A 12 -3.61 -10.04 3.49
N THR A 13 -3.39 -9.97 2.17
CA THR A 13 -3.17 -11.14 1.30
C THR A 13 -1.80 -11.17 0.64
N GLY A 14 -0.99 -10.13 0.82
CA GLY A 14 0.33 -10.05 0.19
C GLY A 14 1.13 -8.82 0.59
N ILE A 15 2.41 -8.84 0.25
CA ILE A 15 3.30 -7.69 0.36
C ILE A 15 3.71 -7.27 -1.06
N ARG A 16 3.43 -6.01 -1.40
CA ARG A 16 3.65 -5.46 -2.73
C ARG A 16 4.74 -4.40 -2.71
N LEU A 17 5.62 -4.45 -3.70
CA LEU A 17 6.62 -3.43 -3.97
C LEU A 17 6.28 -2.75 -5.29
N LEU A 18 6.35 -1.44 -5.30
CA LEU A 18 6.29 -0.61 -6.50
C LEU A 18 7.49 0.33 -6.51
N VAL A 19 8.23 0.33 -7.63
CA VAL A 19 9.27 1.32 -7.92
C VAL A 19 8.81 2.15 -9.11
N ALA A 20 8.80 3.46 -8.96
CA ALA A 20 8.37 4.37 -10.01
C ALA A 20 9.21 5.65 -10.00
N GLU A 21 9.31 6.28 -11.14
CA GLU A 21 9.89 7.62 -11.26
C GLU A 21 8.83 8.65 -11.64
N PRO A 22 8.84 9.85 -11.05
CA PRO A 22 7.96 10.91 -11.48
C PRO A 22 8.42 11.41 -12.87
N VAL A 23 7.49 11.53 -13.80
CA VAL A 23 7.71 12.06 -15.14
C VAL A 23 6.74 13.20 -15.40
N GLU A 24 7.17 14.20 -16.16
CA GLU A 24 6.29 15.29 -16.59
C GLU A 24 5.88 15.06 -18.04
N VAL A 25 4.59 14.83 -18.26
CA VAL A 25 4.00 14.66 -19.59
C VAL A 25 2.94 15.72 -19.80
N GLN A 26 3.13 16.60 -20.77
CA GLN A 26 2.20 17.69 -21.11
C GLN A 26 1.83 18.57 -19.87
N SER A 27 2.83 18.93 -19.05
CA SER A 27 2.68 19.69 -17.80
C SER A 27 1.85 18.99 -16.71
N GLN A 28 1.67 17.68 -16.83
CA GLN A 28 1.06 16.84 -15.79
C GLN A 28 2.12 15.91 -15.19
N LYS A 29 2.12 15.83 -13.86
CA LYS A 29 2.95 14.85 -13.14
C LYS A 29 2.34 13.46 -13.30
N LYS A 30 3.08 12.54 -13.91
CA LYS A 30 2.75 11.12 -14.03
C LYS A 30 3.84 10.29 -13.40
N PHE A 31 3.56 9.01 -13.19
CA PHE A 31 4.55 8.05 -12.70
C PHE A 31 4.83 7.00 -13.78
N ASN A 32 6.10 6.86 -14.13
CA ASN A 32 6.56 5.75 -14.94
C ASN A 32 6.93 4.59 -14.02
N ILE A 33 6.22 3.47 -14.12
CA ILE A 33 6.49 2.28 -13.32
C ILE A 33 7.74 1.60 -13.87
N LEU A 34 8.76 1.48 -13.01
CA LEU A 34 10.04 0.87 -13.34
C LEU A 34 10.08 -0.61 -12.92
N ASP A 35 9.46 -0.94 -11.78
CA ASP A 35 9.46 -2.29 -11.24
C ASP A 35 8.23 -2.54 -10.35
N ARG A 36 7.75 -3.78 -10.35
CA ARG A 36 6.63 -4.22 -9.52
C ARG A 36 6.81 -5.65 -9.09
N SER A 37 6.61 -5.90 -7.80
CA SER A 37 6.64 -7.24 -7.22
C SER A 37 5.44 -7.43 -6.29
N ASP A 38 4.84 -8.61 -6.32
CA ASP A 38 3.74 -9.01 -5.44
C ASP A 38 4.08 -10.38 -4.85
N GLN A 39 4.15 -10.47 -3.53
CA GLN A 39 4.47 -11.71 -2.83
C GLN A 39 3.29 -12.09 -1.93
N PRO A 40 2.65 -13.23 -2.17
CA PRO A 40 1.50 -13.66 -1.39
C PRO A 40 1.91 -14.00 0.05
N VAL A 41 1.15 -13.48 1.01
CA VAL A 41 1.23 -13.83 2.43
C VAL A 41 -0.15 -13.64 3.07
N ASN A 42 -0.56 -14.58 3.90
CA ASN A 42 -1.93 -14.61 4.46
C ASN A 42 -2.00 -13.98 5.86
N LEU A 43 -1.60 -12.71 6.00
CA LEU A 43 -1.72 -11.93 7.25
C LEU A 43 -3.19 -11.86 7.72
N GLY A 44 -4.11 -11.62 6.78
CA GLY A 44 -5.53 -11.55 7.09
C GLY A 44 -6.08 -12.85 7.69
N ARG A 45 -5.64 -14.01 7.20
CA ARG A 45 -6.06 -15.29 7.77
C ARG A 45 -5.70 -15.40 9.26
N ASP A 46 -4.48 -15.06 9.62
CA ASP A 46 -4.02 -15.09 11.00
C ASP A 46 -4.86 -14.14 11.87
N VAL A 47 -4.92 -12.88 11.48
CA VAL A 47 -5.49 -11.81 12.31
C VAL A 47 -7.00 -11.94 12.43
N PHE A 48 -7.71 -12.24 11.36
CA PHE A 48 -9.17 -12.36 11.41
C PHE A 48 -9.65 -13.65 12.07
N THR A 49 -8.76 -14.63 12.26
CA THR A 49 -9.06 -15.88 12.96
C THR A 49 -8.60 -15.84 14.42
N THR A 50 -7.38 -15.35 14.69
CA THR A 50 -6.73 -15.44 16.01
C THR A 50 -6.45 -14.09 16.65
N ARG A 51 -6.76 -12.98 15.98
CA ARG A 51 -6.47 -11.60 16.40
C ARG A 51 -4.97 -11.28 16.46
N SER A 52 -4.11 -12.16 15.97
CA SER A 52 -2.68 -12.02 16.12
C SER A 52 -1.93 -12.57 14.91
N ILE A 53 -0.84 -11.91 14.51
CA ILE A 53 0.06 -12.38 13.46
C ILE A 53 0.92 -13.50 14.02
N SER A 54 0.90 -14.66 13.40
CA SER A 54 1.68 -15.83 13.82
C SER A 54 3.19 -15.62 13.62
N ARG A 55 3.99 -16.36 14.36
CA ARG A 55 5.44 -16.37 14.18
C ARG A 55 5.85 -16.81 12.78
N GLU A 56 5.14 -17.78 12.22
CA GLU A 56 5.41 -18.30 10.87
C GLU A 56 5.18 -17.19 9.82
N THR A 57 4.02 -16.54 9.87
CA THR A 57 3.67 -15.42 8.97
C THR A 57 4.66 -14.25 9.12
N LEU A 58 5.07 -13.92 10.36
CA LEU A 58 6.12 -12.91 10.59
C LEU A 58 7.43 -13.26 9.88
N LEU A 59 7.89 -14.52 9.97
CA LEU A 59 9.14 -14.95 9.33
C LEU A 59 9.06 -14.87 7.80
N ILE A 60 7.91 -15.21 7.22
CA ILE A 60 7.66 -15.05 5.78
C ILE A 60 7.73 -13.57 5.39
N CYS A 61 7.06 -12.69 6.16
CA CYS A 61 7.11 -11.24 5.92
C CYS A 61 8.54 -10.69 5.96
N LEU A 62 9.32 -11.09 6.96
CA LEU A 62 10.71 -10.67 7.08
C LEU A 62 11.55 -11.09 5.88
N HIS A 63 11.41 -12.35 5.43
CA HIS A 63 12.12 -12.85 4.26
C HIS A 63 11.75 -12.08 2.98
N ILE A 64 10.45 -11.79 2.78
CA ILE A 64 10.00 -10.99 1.64
C ILE A 64 10.60 -9.58 1.68
N LEU A 65 10.56 -8.93 2.84
CA LEU A 65 11.07 -7.57 3.01
C LEU A 65 12.60 -7.48 2.85
N GLU A 66 13.35 -8.49 3.30
CA GLU A 66 14.80 -8.58 3.06
C GLU A 66 15.10 -8.67 1.55
N ARG A 67 14.37 -9.49 0.81
CA ARG A 67 14.51 -9.57 -0.66
C ARG A 67 14.15 -8.26 -1.35
N TYR A 68 13.12 -7.56 -0.87
CA TYR A 68 12.78 -6.24 -1.40
C TYR A 68 13.88 -5.20 -1.10
N ALA A 69 14.53 -5.27 0.06
CA ALA A 69 15.68 -4.41 0.35
C ALA A 69 16.84 -4.64 -0.62
N GLU A 70 17.12 -5.90 -1.01
CA GLU A 70 18.11 -6.24 -2.04
C GLU A 70 17.71 -5.69 -3.43
N GLN A 71 16.44 -5.85 -3.80
CA GLN A 71 15.89 -5.34 -5.06
C GLN A 71 15.97 -3.80 -5.14
N LEU A 72 15.63 -3.11 -4.06
CA LEU A 72 15.71 -1.65 -3.95
C LEU A 72 17.16 -1.13 -4.05
N ALA A 73 18.11 -1.85 -3.46
CA ALA A 73 19.52 -1.52 -3.56
C ALA A 73 20.02 -1.54 -5.02
N ALA A 74 19.49 -2.43 -5.87
CA ALA A 74 19.79 -2.45 -7.30
C ALA A 74 19.28 -1.21 -8.05
N TRP A 75 18.20 -0.57 -7.53
CA TRP A 75 17.70 0.71 -8.02
C TRP A 75 18.37 1.93 -7.39
N GLY A 76 19.31 1.73 -6.46
CA GLY A 76 19.97 2.80 -5.70
C GLY A 76 19.06 3.47 -4.68
N ILE A 77 17.97 2.81 -4.27
CA ILE A 77 17.01 3.33 -3.28
C ILE A 77 17.35 2.75 -1.91
N SER A 78 17.53 3.61 -0.91
CA SER A 78 17.79 3.18 0.46
C SER A 78 16.49 2.78 1.19
N ARG A 79 16.65 2.08 2.31
CA ARG A 79 15.52 1.69 3.16
C ARG A 79 14.83 2.90 3.79
N GLU A 80 15.60 3.92 4.12
CA GLU A 80 15.14 5.17 4.73
C GLU A 80 14.30 6.00 3.74
N GLU A 81 14.59 5.90 2.43
CA GLU A 81 13.85 6.59 1.37
C GLU A 81 12.62 5.81 0.92
N THR A 82 12.48 4.54 1.33
CA THR A 82 11.36 3.69 0.97
C THR A 82 10.19 3.94 1.89
N ILE A 83 9.02 4.23 1.32
CA ILE A 83 7.76 4.35 2.07
C ILE A 83 7.20 2.94 2.27
N VAL A 84 7.02 2.53 3.53
CA VAL A 84 6.40 1.25 3.86
C VAL A 84 5.11 1.50 4.62
N ILE A 85 3.98 1.08 4.06
CA ILE A 85 2.66 1.17 4.69
C ILE A 85 2.12 -0.21 5.03
N ALA A 86 1.34 -0.30 6.09
CA ALA A 86 0.59 -1.49 6.44
C ALA A 86 -0.88 -1.13 6.65
N THR A 87 -1.77 -2.01 6.21
CA THR A 87 -3.21 -1.77 6.19
C THR A 87 -3.97 -2.68 7.16
N SER A 88 -5.21 -3.01 6.85
CA SER A 88 -6.22 -3.60 7.74
C SER A 88 -5.70 -4.79 8.59
N ALA A 89 -5.02 -5.78 8.03
CA ALA A 89 -4.57 -6.93 8.81
C ALA A 89 -3.58 -6.54 9.91
N VAL A 90 -2.60 -5.69 9.61
CA VAL A 90 -1.63 -5.24 10.62
C VAL A 90 -2.30 -4.28 11.61
N ARG A 91 -3.17 -3.40 11.14
CA ARG A 91 -3.92 -2.45 11.97
C ARG A 91 -4.74 -3.14 13.06
N GLU A 92 -5.42 -4.24 12.69
CA GLU A 92 -6.32 -4.99 13.58
C GLU A 92 -5.59 -6.03 14.47
N ALA A 93 -4.31 -6.26 14.25
CA ALA A 93 -3.54 -7.24 15.02
C ALA A 93 -3.25 -6.75 16.44
N GLU A 94 -3.56 -7.58 17.45
CA GLU A 94 -3.23 -7.29 18.86
C GLU A 94 -1.71 -7.20 19.10
N ASN A 95 -0.92 -7.92 18.29
CA ASN A 95 0.54 -7.89 18.33
C ASN A 95 1.16 -7.00 17.24
N ARG A 96 0.43 -5.97 16.81
CA ARG A 96 0.87 -5.00 15.79
C ARG A 96 2.22 -4.37 16.12
N ASP A 97 2.36 -3.81 17.33
CA ASP A 97 3.57 -3.07 17.70
C ASP A 97 4.81 -3.97 17.75
N PRO A 98 4.80 -5.16 18.40
CA PRO A 98 5.87 -6.15 18.27
C PRO A 98 6.19 -6.58 16.84
N PHE A 99 5.18 -6.68 15.96
CA PHE A 99 5.37 -7.03 14.55
C PHE A 99 6.15 -5.93 13.82
N VAL A 100 5.72 -4.69 13.93
CA VAL A 100 6.37 -3.52 13.32
C VAL A 100 7.80 -3.34 13.84
N ASP A 101 8.00 -3.45 15.15
CA ASP A 101 9.33 -3.35 15.77
C ASP A 101 10.28 -4.46 15.26
N ARG A 102 9.76 -5.68 15.10
CA ARG A 102 10.58 -6.78 14.58
C ARG A 102 11.00 -6.54 13.13
N ILE A 103 10.13 -6.01 12.29
CA ILE A 103 10.46 -5.62 10.92
C ILE A 103 11.57 -4.56 10.95
N LYS A 104 11.40 -3.49 11.72
CA LYS A 104 12.39 -2.43 11.84
C LYS A 104 13.77 -2.96 12.25
N VAL A 105 13.82 -3.79 13.30
CA VAL A 105 15.09 -4.35 13.81
C VAL A 105 15.75 -5.28 12.80
N LYS A 106 14.99 -6.06 12.05
CA LYS A 106 15.54 -7.09 11.15
C LYS A 106 15.86 -6.55 9.75
N THR A 107 15.01 -5.70 9.20
CA THR A 107 15.10 -5.26 7.81
C THR A 107 15.54 -3.80 7.67
N GLY A 108 15.45 -3.00 8.73
CA GLY A 108 15.70 -1.55 8.70
C GLY A 108 14.53 -0.73 8.16
N PHE A 109 13.46 -1.33 7.65
CA PHE A 109 12.30 -0.60 7.18
C PHE A 109 11.47 -0.04 8.35
N ILE A 110 10.98 1.20 8.18
CA ILE A 110 10.03 1.83 9.09
C ILE A 110 8.63 1.67 8.53
N VAL A 111 7.80 0.90 9.21
CA VAL A 111 6.42 0.61 8.79
C VAL A 111 5.45 1.63 9.38
N HIS A 112 4.68 2.28 8.54
CA HIS A 112 3.59 3.17 8.90
C HIS A 112 2.26 2.42 8.80
N VAL A 113 1.63 2.13 9.93
CA VAL A 113 0.29 1.53 9.95
C VAL A 113 -0.71 2.65 9.74
N ILE A 114 -1.38 2.66 8.58
CA ILE A 114 -2.36 3.68 8.23
C ILE A 114 -3.76 3.31 8.76
N ASP A 115 -4.54 4.33 9.10
CA ASP A 115 -5.94 4.13 9.47
C ASP A 115 -6.86 4.01 8.22
N GLY A 116 -8.13 3.65 8.42
CA GLY A 116 -9.07 3.48 7.32
C GLY A 116 -9.38 4.80 6.58
N ILE A 117 -9.29 5.95 7.25
CA ILE A 117 -9.52 7.25 6.62
C ILE A 117 -8.41 7.57 5.62
N GLU A 118 -7.17 7.33 6.01
CA GLU A 118 -6.02 7.52 5.12
C GLU A 118 -5.99 6.48 3.99
N GLU A 119 -6.37 5.22 4.26
CA GLU A 119 -6.52 4.17 3.26
C GLU A 119 -7.55 4.59 2.20
N ASN A 120 -8.74 5.04 2.62
CA ASN A 120 -9.78 5.58 1.75
C ASN A 120 -9.32 6.81 0.96
N ARG A 121 -8.57 7.71 1.58
CA ARG A 121 -8.01 8.88 0.90
C ARG A 121 -7.05 8.47 -0.22
N LEU A 122 -6.16 7.54 0.03
CA LEU A 122 -5.20 7.03 -0.95
C LEU A 122 -5.91 6.30 -2.09
N MET A 123 -6.93 5.47 -1.79
CA MET A 123 -7.77 4.82 -2.78
C MET A 123 -8.46 5.85 -3.69
N TYR A 124 -9.07 6.89 -3.10
CA TYR A 124 -9.69 7.96 -3.88
C TYR A 124 -8.72 8.63 -4.84
N LEU A 125 -7.50 8.94 -4.38
CA LEU A 125 -6.48 9.55 -5.24
C LEU A 125 -6.11 8.63 -6.40
N ALA A 126 -5.89 7.35 -6.15
CA ALA A 126 -5.53 6.36 -7.17
C ALA A 126 -6.65 6.20 -8.22
N VAL A 127 -7.90 6.04 -7.77
CA VAL A 127 -9.06 5.91 -8.65
C VAL A 127 -9.28 7.19 -9.46
N SER A 128 -9.15 8.36 -8.81
CA SER A 128 -9.30 9.66 -9.49
C SER A 128 -8.28 9.86 -10.61
N GLU A 129 -7.04 9.42 -10.43
CA GLU A 129 -6.03 9.46 -11.50
C GLU A 129 -6.37 8.50 -12.65
N CYS A 130 -6.75 7.26 -12.34
CA CYS A 130 -7.14 6.29 -13.37
C CYS A 130 -8.34 6.79 -14.21
N ILE A 131 -9.28 7.52 -13.61
CA ILE A 131 -10.48 7.97 -14.29
C ILE A 131 -10.24 9.25 -15.09
N LYS A 132 -9.28 10.09 -14.73
CA LYS A 132 -8.88 11.24 -15.56
C LYS A 132 -8.48 10.81 -16.99
N GLU A 133 -8.00 9.59 -17.15
CA GLU A 133 -7.63 9.00 -18.44
C GLU A 133 -8.82 8.33 -19.15
N GLY A 134 -9.96 8.18 -18.48
CA GLY A 134 -11.15 7.49 -18.96
C GLY A 134 -12.32 8.42 -19.29
N SER A 135 -13.37 7.84 -19.91
CA SER A 135 -14.58 8.56 -20.34
C SER A 135 -15.60 8.86 -19.23
N VAL A 136 -15.29 8.55 -17.96
CA VAL A 136 -16.24 8.70 -16.86
C VAL A 136 -16.08 10.06 -16.19
N ALA A 137 -17.13 10.89 -16.27
CA ALA A 137 -17.16 12.22 -15.66
C ALA A 137 -17.57 12.15 -14.18
N ILE A 138 -16.70 11.69 -13.28
CA ILE A 138 -16.97 11.60 -11.84
C ILE A 138 -17.38 12.95 -11.23
N ARG A 139 -16.78 14.05 -11.70
CA ARG A 139 -17.05 15.39 -11.18
C ARG A 139 -18.44 15.93 -11.52
N GLN A 140 -19.16 15.29 -12.45
CA GLN A 140 -20.47 15.71 -12.90
C GLN A 140 -21.60 14.82 -12.40
N ASN A 141 -21.27 13.62 -11.89
CA ASN A 141 -22.23 12.61 -11.47
C ASN A 141 -22.04 12.24 -9.99
N ASP A 142 -23.10 11.79 -9.38
CA ASP A 142 -23.02 11.09 -8.11
C ASP A 142 -22.43 9.70 -8.35
N SER A 143 -21.51 9.29 -7.50
CA SER A 143 -20.72 8.06 -7.70
C SER A 143 -20.53 7.31 -6.40
N ILE A 144 -20.47 6.01 -6.51
CA ILE A 144 -20.12 5.11 -5.41
C ILE A 144 -18.83 4.39 -5.82
N PHE A 145 -17.83 4.47 -4.96
CA PHE A 145 -16.61 3.67 -5.07
C PHE A 145 -16.70 2.53 -4.08
N LEU A 146 -16.48 1.33 -4.57
CA LEU A 146 -16.45 0.13 -3.76
C LEU A 146 -15.08 -0.51 -3.92
N ASP A 147 -14.31 -0.58 -2.84
CA ASP A 147 -13.08 -1.36 -2.77
C ASP A 147 -13.33 -2.66 -2.03
N ILE A 148 -13.02 -3.77 -2.67
CA ILE A 148 -13.13 -5.12 -2.10
C ILE A 148 -11.73 -5.71 -2.06
N SER A 149 -11.11 -5.64 -0.90
CA SER A 149 -9.78 -6.18 -0.64
C SER A 149 -9.82 -7.49 0.15
N GLY A 150 -8.66 -8.09 0.40
CA GLY A 150 -8.56 -9.31 1.20
C GLY A 150 -8.85 -9.14 2.70
N GLY A 151 -8.93 -7.91 3.19
CA GLY A 151 -9.12 -7.62 4.62
C GLY A 151 -10.27 -6.71 4.96
N ALA A 152 -10.82 -6.00 3.97
CA ALA A 152 -11.89 -5.05 4.17
C ALA A 152 -12.74 -4.91 2.90
N THR A 153 -13.96 -4.42 3.08
CA THR A 153 -14.77 -3.87 2.00
C THR A 153 -15.07 -2.43 2.38
N GLU A 154 -14.61 -1.50 1.58
CA GLU A 154 -14.77 -0.07 1.83
C GLU A 154 -15.65 0.56 0.77
N MET A 155 -16.50 1.47 1.20
CA MET A 155 -17.44 2.18 0.32
C MET A 155 -17.29 3.68 0.54
N MET A 156 -17.13 4.40 -0.55
CA MET A 156 -17.05 5.85 -0.55
C MET A 156 -18.18 6.42 -1.41
N LEU A 157 -18.96 7.31 -0.83
CA LEU A 157 -20.04 8.03 -1.52
C LEU A 157 -19.55 9.40 -1.97
N MET A 158 -19.84 9.72 -3.21
CA MET A 158 -19.47 11.01 -3.80
C MET A 158 -20.69 11.68 -4.44
N GLU A 159 -20.89 12.95 -4.12
CA GLU A 159 -21.85 13.82 -4.79
C GLU A 159 -21.09 14.85 -5.63
N LYS A 160 -21.26 14.82 -6.96
CA LYS A 160 -20.63 15.75 -7.92
C LYS A 160 -19.13 16.01 -7.64
N GLY A 161 -18.40 14.93 -7.36
CA GLY A 161 -16.95 14.98 -7.11
C GLY A 161 -16.56 15.38 -5.69
N ARG A 162 -17.49 15.46 -4.75
CA ARG A 162 -17.22 15.68 -3.32
C ARG A 162 -17.51 14.41 -2.53
N ILE A 163 -16.59 14.02 -1.66
CA ILE A 163 -16.81 12.90 -0.73
C ILE A 163 -17.83 13.35 0.31
N ILE A 164 -18.90 12.53 0.53
CA ILE A 164 -19.96 12.78 1.48
C ILE A 164 -20.13 11.67 2.53
N GLY A 165 -19.47 10.52 2.37
CA GLY A 165 -19.50 9.40 3.30
C GLY A 165 -18.65 8.23 2.82
#